data_b876d92f80ec43661861556986c31221
#
_entry.id   b876d92f80ec43661861556986c31221
#
_cell.length_a   1.000
_cell.length_b   1.000
_cell.length_c   1.000
_cell.angle_alpha   90.00
_cell.angle_beta   90.00
_cell.angle_gamma   90.00
#
_symmetry.space_group_name_H-M   'P 1'
#
loop_
_entity.id
_entity.type
_entity.pdbx_description
1 polymer ?
#
loop_
_entity_poly.entity_id
_entity_poly.type
_entity_poly.pdbx_seq_one_letter_code
_entity_poly.pdbx_strand_id
1 'polypeptide(L)'
;MRGIAYDRFGGPEVLQLRDDLPEPPVGPDTVLVRTRAAGVNPVDIGIRGGRLAGLFPHHFPIVPGWDLAGVVEQVGPAVVDFAPGDEVFGYLRRDDVQWGTAAELVPAPQRCIAHKPESLGFAEAGALPLAGLTAYQALTEALDVGEGDRVLVHLSLIHI
;
A
#
# COMPACT_ATOMS: atom_id res chain seq x y z
N MET A 1 4.95 17.72 3.06
CA MET A 1 5.32 16.50 3.82
C MET A 1 6.55 15.84 3.22
N ARG A 2 7.25 15.00 3.99
CA ARG A 2 8.40 14.24 3.51
C ARG A 2 7.97 12.88 2.96
N GLY A 3 8.63 12.43 1.87
CA GLY A 3 8.37 11.13 1.26
C GLY A 3 9.36 10.81 0.15
N ILE A 4 9.29 9.60 -0.37
CA ILE A 4 10.00 9.20 -1.59
C ILE A 4 9.06 9.43 -2.77
N ALA A 5 9.54 10.13 -3.80
CA ALA A 5 8.74 10.39 -5.00
C ALA A 5 9.62 10.38 -6.26
N TYR A 6 8.97 10.32 -7.42
CA TYR A 6 9.61 10.43 -8.72
C TYR A 6 8.71 11.15 -9.73
N ASP A 7 9.33 11.86 -10.68
CA ASP A 7 8.64 12.72 -11.66
C ASP A 7 8.61 12.11 -13.08
N ARG A 8 9.23 10.94 -13.29
CA ARG A 8 9.26 10.21 -14.56
C ARG A 8 9.48 8.71 -14.32
N PHE A 9 9.08 7.89 -15.25
CA PHE A 9 9.42 6.47 -15.22
C PHE A 9 10.93 6.24 -15.36
N GLY A 10 11.43 5.16 -14.73
CA GLY A 10 12.85 4.79 -14.80
C GLY A 10 13.24 3.70 -13.82
N GLY A 11 14.54 3.51 -13.67
CA GLY A 11 15.15 2.62 -12.68
C GLY A 11 15.17 3.24 -11.29
N PRO A 12 15.92 2.64 -10.33
CA PRO A 12 16.00 3.16 -8.95
C PRO A 12 16.49 4.62 -8.85
N GLU A 13 17.24 5.07 -9.84
CA GLU A 13 17.83 6.41 -9.90
C GLU A 13 16.83 7.57 -10.00
N VAL A 14 15.57 7.27 -10.35
CA VAL A 14 14.51 8.30 -10.40
C VAL A 14 13.89 8.58 -9.03
N LEU A 15 14.11 7.71 -8.04
CA LEU A 15 13.58 7.87 -6.69
C LEU A 15 14.34 8.96 -5.94
N GLN A 16 13.61 9.90 -5.39
CA GLN A 16 14.16 11.03 -4.63
C GLN A 16 13.46 11.14 -3.28
N LEU A 17 14.25 11.31 -2.23
CA LEU A 17 13.72 11.74 -0.94
C LEU A 17 13.41 13.24 -1.04
N ARG A 18 12.16 13.60 -0.83
CA ARG A 18 11.62 14.97 -0.92
C ARG A 18 10.99 15.37 0.39
N ASP A 19 11.13 16.63 0.77
CA ASP A 19 10.50 17.25 1.94
C ASP A 19 9.44 18.30 1.56
N ASP A 20 9.32 18.60 0.27
CA ASP A 20 8.45 19.59 -0.34
C ASP A 20 7.14 19.01 -0.94
N LEU A 21 6.84 17.73 -0.73
CA LEU A 21 5.62 17.12 -1.23
C LEU A 21 4.39 17.80 -0.60
N PRO A 22 3.35 18.11 -1.40
CA PRO A 22 2.10 18.62 -0.85
C PRO A 22 1.45 17.59 0.08
N GLU A 23 0.68 18.06 1.04
CA GLU A 23 -0.18 17.16 1.81
C GLU A 23 -1.29 16.63 0.91
N PRO A 24 -1.59 15.32 1.00
CA PRO A 24 -2.63 14.74 0.17
C PRO A 24 -4.03 15.24 0.57
N PRO A 25 -4.95 15.34 -0.38
CA PRO A 25 -6.31 15.75 -0.07
C PRO A 25 -7.05 14.67 0.74
N VAL A 26 -7.85 15.11 1.71
CA VAL A 26 -8.76 14.25 2.47
C VAL A 26 -10.15 14.35 1.88
N GLY A 27 -10.55 13.34 1.11
CA GLY A 27 -11.90 13.22 0.57
C GLY A 27 -12.92 12.74 1.62
N PRO A 28 -14.22 12.71 1.28
CA PRO A 28 -15.27 12.33 2.23
C PRO A 28 -15.09 10.96 2.88
N ASP A 29 -14.65 9.96 2.13
CA ASP A 29 -14.44 8.57 2.56
C ASP A 29 -12.95 8.23 2.81
N THR A 30 -12.12 9.26 2.92
CA THR A 30 -10.67 9.11 3.08
C THR A 30 -10.27 9.15 4.54
N VAL A 31 -9.39 8.23 4.93
CA VAL A 31 -8.67 8.21 6.19
C VAL A 31 -7.24 8.68 5.92
N LEU A 32 -6.82 9.79 6.52
CA LEU A 32 -5.44 10.23 6.45
C LEU A 32 -4.62 9.48 7.50
N VAL A 33 -3.64 8.72 7.07
CA VAL A 33 -2.84 7.87 7.94
C VAL A 33 -1.41 8.39 8.03
N ARG A 34 -0.92 8.56 9.25
CA ARG A 34 0.51 8.79 9.53
C ARG A 34 1.24 7.47 9.45
N THR A 35 2.09 7.33 8.44
CA THR A 35 2.84 6.11 8.15
C THR A 35 3.79 5.75 9.29
N ARG A 36 3.79 4.47 9.67
CA ARG A 36 4.77 3.85 10.58
C ARG A 36 5.62 2.81 9.85
N ALA A 37 5.01 2.10 8.89
CA ALA A 37 5.69 1.17 8.00
C ALA A 37 5.00 1.14 6.64
N ALA A 38 5.78 0.91 5.60
CA ALA A 38 5.31 0.72 4.23
C ALA A 38 6.02 -0.49 3.62
N GLY A 39 5.27 -1.43 3.06
CA GLY A 39 5.82 -2.58 2.36
C GLY A 39 6.29 -2.21 0.95
N VAL A 40 7.32 -2.90 0.48
CA VAL A 40 7.82 -2.78 -0.90
C VAL A 40 7.55 -4.08 -1.63
N ASN A 41 6.94 -3.98 -2.80
CA ASN A 41 6.50 -5.12 -3.59
C ASN A 41 7.06 -5.09 -5.03
N PRO A 42 7.12 -6.23 -5.74
CA PRO A 42 7.55 -6.27 -7.14
C PRO A 42 6.72 -5.37 -8.06
N VAL A 43 5.45 -5.13 -7.74
CA VAL A 43 4.58 -4.24 -8.50
C VAL A 43 5.07 -2.78 -8.48
N ASP A 44 5.65 -2.32 -7.38
CA ASP A 44 6.20 -0.96 -7.26
C ASP A 44 7.33 -0.72 -8.26
N ILE A 45 8.17 -1.74 -8.50
CA ILE A 45 9.20 -1.73 -9.53
C ILE A 45 8.56 -1.64 -10.93
N GLY A 46 7.47 -2.38 -11.14
CA GLY A 46 6.72 -2.36 -12.39
C GLY A 46 6.09 -1.00 -12.69
N ILE A 47 5.48 -0.38 -11.71
CA ILE A 47 4.87 0.96 -11.79
C ILE A 47 5.94 1.99 -12.08
N ARG A 48 7.02 2.02 -11.29
CA ARG A 48 8.13 2.95 -11.49
C ARG A 48 8.76 2.81 -12.88
N GLY A 49 8.90 1.58 -13.38
CA GLY A 49 9.41 1.30 -14.73
C GLY A 49 8.42 1.58 -15.87
N GLY A 50 7.20 2.04 -15.58
CA GLY A 50 6.18 2.38 -16.59
C GLY A 50 5.42 1.17 -17.16
N ARG A 51 5.62 -0.06 -16.66
CA ARG A 51 4.98 -1.26 -17.20
C ARG A 51 3.45 -1.25 -17.08
N LEU A 52 2.91 -0.46 -16.15
CA LEU A 52 1.46 -0.35 -15.91
C LEU A 52 0.87 0.98 -16.44
N ALA A 53 1.65 1.80 -17.13
CA ALA A 53 1.21 3.13 -17.60
C ALA A 53 0.01 3.10 -18.56
N GLY A 54 -0.21 1.98 -19.27
CA GLY A 54 -1.38 1.79 -20.12
C GLY A 54 -2.61 1.23 -19.42
N LEU A 55 -2.50 0.81 -18.16
CA LEU A 55 -3.57 0.16 -17.40
C LEU A 55 -4.23 1.11 -16.39
N PHE A 56 -3.46 2.06 -15.86
CA PHE A 56 -3.92 3.03 -14.85
C PHE A 56 -3.46 4.43 -15.22
N PRO A 57 -4.27 5.48 -14.93
CA PRO A 57 -3.79 6.85 -14.95
C PRO A 57 -2.64 7.06 -13.97
N HIS A 58 -1.58 7.75 -14.41
CA HIS A 58 -0.42 8.09 -13.59
C HIS A 58 -0.29 9.61 -13.49
N HIS A 59 -0.18 10.13 -12.27
CA HIS A 59 -0.07 11.56 -12.00
C HIS A 59 1.23 11.85 -11.25
N PHE A 60 2.18 12.48 -11.95
CA PHE A 60 3.44 12.89 -11.34
C PHE A 60 3.31 14.16 -10.47
N PRO A 61 4.08 14.32 -9.40
CA PRO A 61 5.01 13.34 -8.86
C PRO A 61 4.27 12.12 -8.27
N ILE A 62 4.86 10.93 -8.43
CA ILE A 62 4.33 9.69 -7.87
C ILE A 62 5.10 9.33 -6.60
N VAL A 63 4.37 9.12 -5.53
CA VAL A 63 4.84 8.44 -4.31
C VAL A 63 4.59 6.94 -4.49
N PRO A 64 5.62 6.06 -4.43
CA PRO A 64 5.43 4.63 -4.59
C PRO A 64 4.85 3.96 -3.34
N GLY A 65 4.47 2.67 -3.52
CA GLY A 65 4.05 1.79 -2.44
C GLY A 65 2.54 1.65 -2.32
N TRP A 66 2.09 0.43 -2.01
CA TRP A 66 0.68 0.09 -1.81
C TRP A 66 0.38 -0.53 -0.45
N ASP A 67 1.40 -1.00 0.29
CA ASP A 67 1.22 -1.58 1.62
C ASP A 67 1.51 -0.54 2.70
N LEU A 68 0.59 -0.41 3.65
CA LEU A 68 0.62 0.58 4.72
C LEU A 68 0.36 -0.07 6.08
N ALA A 69 1.08 0.38 7.09
CA ALA A 69 0.66 0.34 8.48
C ALA A 69 0.97 1.68 9.15
N GLY A 70 0.05 2.20 9.93
CA GLY A 70 0.19 3.52 10.55
C GLY A 70 -0.91 3.84 11.53
N VAL A 71 -0.98 5.11 11.89
CA VAL A 71 -1.96 5.66 12.84
C VAL A 71 -2.82 6.68 12.12
N VAL A 72 -4.12 6.60 12.33
CA VAL A 72 -5.08 7.56 11.78
C VAL A 72 -4.81 8.95 12.35
N GLU A 73 -4.59 9.92 11.46
CA GLU A 73 -4.38 11.33 11.78
C GLU A 73 -5.68 12.13 11.68
N GLN A 74 -6.43 11.88 10.59
CA GLN A 74 -7.66 12.60 10.28
C GLN A 74 -8.59 11.68 9.47
N VAL A 75 -9.89 11.91 9.58
CA VAL A 75 -10.92 11.20 8.81
C VAL A 75 -11.81 12.18 8.05
N GLY A 76 -12.25 11.78 6.88
CA GLY A 76 -13.27 12.50 6.12
C GLY A 76 -14.67 12.34 6.73
N PRO A 77 -15.62 13.22 6.38
CA PRO A 77 -16.94 13.26 7.04
C PRO A 77 -17.85 12.05 6.78
N ALA A 78 -17.54 11.20 5.79
CA ALA A 78 -18.29 9.97 5.51
C ALA A 78 -17.58 8.71 6.08
N VAL A 79 -16.47 8.85 6.77
CA VAL A 79 -15.79 7.74 7.45
C VAL A 79 -16.54 7.42 8.74
N VAL A 80 -16.90 6.16 8.93
CA VAL A 80 -17.69 5.70 10.08
C VAL A 80 -16.97 4.65 10.94
N ASP A 81 -15.99 3.94 10.37
CA ASP A 81 -15.35 2.78 11.02
C ASP A 81 -14.01 3.14 11.69
N PHE A 82 -13.50 4.36 11.50
CA PHE A 82 -12.19 4.78 11.99
C PHE A 82 -12.24 6.15 12.64
N ALA A 83 -11.34 6.35 13.63
CA ALA A 83 -11.16 7.61 14.34
C ALA A 83 -9.67 7.98 14.45
N PRO A 84 -9.33 9.27 14.62
CA PRO A 84 -7.95 9.68 14.91
C PRO A 84 -7.38 8.93 16.12
N GLY A 85 -6.18 8.39 15.96
CA GLY A 85 -5.49 7.56 16.95
C GLY A 85 -5.58 6.05 16.70
N ASP A 86 -6.49 5.57 15.85
CA ASP A 86 -6.59 4.15 15.54
C ASP A 86 -5.33 3.66 14.81
N GLU A 87 -4.84 2.47 15.20
CA GLU A 87 -3.80 1.78 14.48
C GLU A 87 -4.40 0.95 13.34
N VAL A 88 -3.93 1.21 12.12
CA VAL A 88 -4.50 0.61 10.90
C VAL A 88 -3.42 0.04 10.00
N PHE A 89 -3.81 -0.88 9.13
CA PHE A 89 -2.99 -1.41 8.05
C PHE A 89 -3.85 -1.70 6.83
N GLY A 90 -3.25 -1.83 5.64
CA GLY A 90 -4.03 -2.13 4.46
C GLY A 90 -3.27 -2.13 3.14
N TYR A 91 -3.98 -2.60 2.12
CA TYR A 91 -3.55 -2.64 0.72
C TYR A 91 -4.18 -1.49 -0.06
N LEU A 92 -3.40 -0.47 -0.35
CA LEU A 92 -3.88 0.81 -0.90
C LEU A 92 -3.82 0.89 -2.42
N ARG A 93 -4.13 -0.18 -3.14
CA ARG A 93 -4.31 -0.08 -4.58
C ARG A 93 -5.50 0.82 -4.91
N ARG A 94 -5.25 1.81 -5.77
CA ARG A 94 -6.26 2.75 -6.27
C ARG A 94 -6.49 2.58 -7.76
N ASP A 95 -7.45 3.31 -8.29
CA ASP A 95 -7.76 3.36 -9.72
C ASP A 95 -6.79 4.29 -10.48
N ASP A 96 -6.03 5.10 -9.76
CA ASP A 96 -4.94 5.95 -10.25
C ASP A 96 -3.67 5.74 -9.43
N VAL A 97 -2.53 6.14 -9.98
CA VAL A 97 -1.22 6.03 -9.34
C VAL A 97 -0.65 7.42 -9.08
N GLN A 98 -0.62 7.82 -7.81
CA GLN A 98 -0.02 9.06 -7.35
C GLN A 98 0.39 8.99 -5.87
N TRP A 99 -0.59 8.80 -4.97
CA TRP A 99 -0.42 8.87 -3.52
C TRP A 99 -0.17 7.48 -2.95
N GLY A 100 1.07 7.01 -3.02
CA GLY A 100 1.47 5.73 -2.41
C GLY A 100 1.90 5.87 -0.96
N THR A 101 2.41 4.76 -0.41
CA THR A 101 2.63 4.59 1.02
C THR A 101 4.02 5.03 1.51
N ALA A 102 4.94 5.38 0.59
CA ALA A 102 6.30 5.81 0.93
C ALA A 102 6.38 7.30 1.31
N ALA A 103 5.44 7.81 2.09
CA ALA A 103 5.38 9.18 2.60
C ALA A 103 4.90 9.23 4.05
N GLU A 104 5.11 10.37 4.71
CA GLU A 104 4.71 10.57 6.12
C GLU A 104 3.19 10.52 6.32
N LEU A 105 2.42 11.02 5.33
CA LEU A 105 0.96 11.02 5.36
C LEU A 105 0.42 10.38 4.08
N VAL A 106 -0.53 9.48 4.26
CA VAL A 106 -1.11 8.68 3.18
C VAL A 106 -2.63 8.76 3.23
N PRO A 107 -3.29 9.20 2.15
CA PRO A 107 -4.75 9.25 2.09
C PRO A 107 -5.27 7.86 1.71
N ALA A 108 -5.80 7.11 2.64
CA ALA A 108 -6.34 5.77 2.45
C ALA A 108 -7.87 5.80 2.27
N PRO A 109 -8.43 5.23 1.20
CA PRO A 109 -9.87 4.94 1.19
C PRO A 109 -10.23 4.01 2.34
N GLN A 110 -11.28 4.32 3.13
CA GLN A 110 -11.63 3.51 4.29
C GLN A 110 -11.83 2.02 3.97
N ARG A 111 -12.31 1.68 2.76
CA ARG A 111 -12.50 0.30 2.29
C ARG A 111 -11.21 -0.49 2.07
N CYS A 112 -10.04 0.19 2.05
CA CYS A 112 -8.74 -0.42 1.77
C CYS A 112 -7.91 -0.69 3.02
N ILE A 113 -8.42 -0.33 4.20
CA ILE A 113 -7.73 -0.49 5.48
C ILE A 113 -8.57 -1.25 6.48
N ALA A 114 -7.92 -1.82 7.46
CA ALA A 114 -8.52 -2.46 8.63
C ALA A 114 -7.75 -2.05 9.89
N HIS A 115 -8.36 -2.24 11.06
CA HIS A 115 -7.65 -2.09 12.33
C HIS A 115 -6.48 -3.09 12.40
N LYS A 116 -5.32 -2.59 12.80
CA LYS A 116 -4.13 -3.41 12.98
C LYS A 116 -4.35 -4.38 14.15
N PRO A 117 -4.12 -5.70 13.98
CA PRO A 117 -4.14 -6.63 15.11
C PRO A 117 -3.15 -6.20 16.20
N GLU A 118 -3.55 -6.27 17.46
CA GLU A 118 -2.70 -5.94 18.61
C GLU A 118 -1.44 -6.81 18.68
N SER A 119 -1.53 -8.05 18.19
CA SER A 119 -0.44 -9.03 18.15
C SER A 119 0.66 -8.70 17.15
N LEU A 120 0.45 -7.77 16.21
CA LEU A 120 1.44 -7.39 15.20
C LEU A 120 2.06 -6.04 15.49
N GLY A 121 3.37 -5.93 15.31
CA GLY A 121 4.05 -4.65 15.22
C GLY A 121 3.76 -3.96 13.87
N PHE A 122 4.06 -2.66 13.78
CA PHE A 122 3.82 -1.90 12.53
C PHE A 122 4.62 -2.45 11.33
N ALA A 123 5.85 -2.92 11.56
CA ALA A 123 6.69 -3.46 10.49
C ALA A 123 6.08 -4.74 9.90
N GLU A 124 5.59 -5.63 10.74
CA GLU A 124 4.91 -6.87 10.33
C GLU A 124 3.59 -6.56 9.63
N ALA A 125 2.78 -5.68 10.23
CA ALA A 125 1.51 -5.25 9.66
C ALA A 125 1.69 -4.54 8.30
N GLY A 126 2.75 -3.74 8.13
CA GLY A 126 3.06 -3.06 6.86
C GLY A 126 3.61 -3.97 5.77
N ALA A 127 4.16 -5.13 6.12
CA ALA A 127 4.66 -6.11 5.14
C ALA A 127 3.59 -7.11 4.67
N LEU A 128 2.47 -7.22 5.40
CA LEU A 128 1.48 -8.27 5.21
C LEU A 128 0.47 -8.04 4.06
N PRO A 129 -0.06 -6.82 3.80
CA PRO A 129 -1.31 -6.68 3.05
C PRO A 129 -1.29 -7.30 1.65
N LEU A 130 -0.41 -6.87 0.75
CA LEU A 130 -0.37 -7.40 -0.62
C LEU A 130 0.03 -8.88 -0.64
N ALA A 131 1.08 -9.24 0.06
CA ALA A 131 1.59 -10.61 0.09
C ALA A 131 0.58 -11.57 0.73
N GLY A 132 -0.01 -11.17 1.86
CA GLY A 132 -1.02 -11.96 2.57
C GLY A 132 -2.30 -12.13 1.78
N LEU A 133 -2.84 -11.06 1.18
CA LEU A 133 -4.01 -11.14 0.32
C LEU A 133 -3.75 -12.00 -0.91
N THR A 134 -2.57 -11.90 -1.54
CA THR A 134 -2.20 -12.73 -2.68
C THR A 134 -2.17 -14.20 -2.29
N ALA A 135 -1.54 -14.55 -1.17
CA ALA A 135 -1.48 -15.93 -0.71
C ALA A 135 -2.87 -16.46 -0.34
N TYR A 136 -3.64 -15.68 0.42
CA TYR A 136 -5.00 -16.05 0.82
C TYR A 136 -5.90 -16.33 -0.39
N GLN A 137 -6.01 -15.37 -1.30
CA GLN A 137 -6.86 -15.50 -2.49
C GLN A 137 -6.40 -16.62 -3.44
N ALA A 138 -5.08 -16.82 -3.58
CA ALA A 138 -4.57 -17.93 -4.38
C ALA A 138 -4.98 -19.29 -3.81
N LEU A 139 -4.91 -19.47 -2.51
CA LEU A 139 -5.21 -20.76 -1.87
C LEU A 139 -6.71 -21.00 -1.71
N THR A 140 -7.48 -19.99 -1.32
CA THR A 140 -8.90 -20.15 -0.97
C THR A 140 -9.86 -19.88 -2.11
N GLU A 141 -9.57 -18.88 -2.97
CA GLU A 141 -10.50 -18.46 -4.03
C GLU A 141 -10.15 -19.06 -5.39
N ALA A 142 -8.84 -19.13 -5.71
CA ALA A 142 -8.41 -19.62 -7.03
C ALA A 142 -8.17 -21.14 -7.08
N LEU A 143 -7.64 -21.73 -6.00
CA LEU A 143 -7.27 -23.15 -5.95
C LEU A 143 -8.23 -23.98 -5.09
N ASP A 144 -9.05 -23.34 -4.25
CA ASP A 144 -10.01 -23.99 -3.33
C ASP A 144 -9.35 -25.12 -2.49
N VAL A 145 -8.19 -24.78 -1.89
CA VAL A 145 -7.38 -25.73 -1.11
C VAL A 145 -8.11 -26.10 0.19
N GLY A 146 -8.32 -27.41 0.40
CA GLY A 146 -8.99 -27.97 1.57
C GLY A 146 -8.07 -28.79 2.49
N GLU A 147 -8.67 -29.28 3.57
CA GLU A 147 -7.98 -30.16 4.51
C GLU A 147 -7.50 -31.45 3.83
N GLY A 148 -6.21 -31.79 4.03
CA GLY A 148 -5.60 -32.97 3.43
C GLY A 148 -4.93 -32.75 2.07
N ASP A 149 -5.11 -31.58 1.44
CA ASP A 149 -4.50 -31.27 0.17
C ASP A 149 -2.98 -31.07 0.30
N ARG A 150 -2.27 -31.45 -0.76
CA ARG A 150 -0.83 -31.26 -0.88
C ARG A 150 -0.56 -30.13 -1.87
N VAL A 151 -0.04 -29.01 -1.34
CA VAL A 151 0.22 -27.80 -2.11
C VAL A 151 1.72 -27.68 -2.42
N LEU A 152 2.06 -27.46 -3.69
CA LEU A 152 3.39 -27.06 -4.12
C LEU A 152 3.42 -25.54 -4.32
N VAL A 153 4.25 -24.84 -3.55
CA VAL A 153 4.50 -23.41 -3.74
C VAL A 153 5.79 -23.22 -4.51
N HIS A 154 5.68 -22.77 -5.76
CA HIS A 154 6.82 -22.51 -6.64
C HIS A 154 7.03 -20.99 -6.74
N LEU A 155 7.84 -20.43 -5.85
CA LEU A 155 8.18 -19.00 -5.77
C LEU A 155 9.61 -18.78 -6.28
N SER A 156 9.74 -18.43 -7.55
CA SER A 156 11.05 -18.19 -8.18
C SER A 156 11.76 -16.93 -7.65
N LEU A 157 11.05 -16.01 -7.00
CA LEU A 157 11.60 -14.75 -6.48
C LEU A 157 12.40 -14.90 -5.18
N ILE A 158 12.28 -16.04 -4.50
CA ILE A 158 12.91 -16.27 -3.19
C ILE A 158 14.28 -16.96 -3.32
N HIS A 159 14.62 -17.48 -4.49
CA HIS A 159 15.83 -18.26 -4.73
C HIS A 159 16.91 -17.48 -5.47
N ILE A 160 16.99 -16.22 -5.17
CA ILE A 160 18.05 -15.35 -5.70
C ILE A 160 19.19 -15.27 -4.71
#